data_ce18d6f6f9a5a325cbb71911ed5243b3
#
_entry.id   ce18d6f6f9a5a325cbb71911ed5243b3
#
_cell.length_a   1.000
_cell.length_b   1.000
_cell.length_c   1.000
_cell.angle_alpha   90.00
_cell.angle_beta   90.00
_cell.angle_gamma   90.00
#
_symmetry.space_group_name_H-M   'P 1'
#
loop_
_entity.id
_entity.type
_entity.pdbx_description
1 polymer ?
#
loop_
_entity_poly.entity_id
_entity_poly.type
_entity_poly.pdbx_seq_one_letter_code
_entity_poly.pdbx_strand_id
1 'polypeptide(L)'
;MLRGVDPVLTGELLKVLDEMGHGDQLVIADRNFPAATTGRPVIRVGEIGAVRVMTAILSVFPLDTFVARPLERMEVDNDPLLTNSTIDAVLDVARSSHPAELEFGVIPRFDFYDRARHASAVVLTLESAPYCDFIVTKGVV
;
A
#
# COMPACT_ATOMS: atom_id res chain seq x y z
N MET A 1 -4.67 18.61 -13.54
CA MET A 1 -3.49 17.75 -13.79
C MET A 1 -2.22 18.52 -13.43
N LEU A 2 -1.27 17.86 -12.80
CA LEU A 2 -0.01 18.46 -12.38
C LEU A 2 1.14 17.92 -13.23
N ARG A 3 2.10 18.79 -13.59
CA ARG A 3 3.28 18.38 -14.34
C ARG A 3 4.25 17.63 -13.40
N GLY A 4 4.78 16.49 -13.85
CA GLY A 4 5.72 15.68 -13.07
C GLY A 4 5.09 14.82 -11.97
N VAL A 5 3.77 14.83 -11.85
CA VAL A 5 3.03 13.98 -10.92
C VAL A 5 2.26 12.92 -11.71
N ASP A 6 2.35 11.68 -11.26
CA ASP A 6 1.65 10.57 -11.89
C ASP A 6 0.12 10.82 -11.86
N PRO A 7 -0.60 10.69 -12.98
CA PRO A 7 -2.05 10.96 -13.04
C PRO A 7 -2.91 10.03 -12.17
N VAL A 8 -2.40 8.90 -11.72
CA VAL A 8 -3.06 8.05 -10.71
C VAL A 8 -3.19 8.77 -9.37
N LEU A 9 -2.27 9.69 -9.08
CA LEU A 9 -2.28 10.50 -7.86
C LEU A 9 -3.29 11.64 -7.98
N THR A 10 -4.57 11.32 -7.77
CA THR A 10 -5.65 12.31 -7.73
C THR A 10 -5.44 13.32 -6.61
N GLY A 11 -6.11 14.48 -6.69
CA GLY A 11 -6.05 15.49 -5.62
C GLY A 11 -6.47 14.94 -4.26
N GLU A 12 -7.46 14.04 -4.21
CA GLU A 12 -7.88 13.36 -2.99
C GLU A 12 -6.76 12.49 -2.41
N LEU A 13 -6.11 11.67 -3.25
CA LEU A 13 -5.01 10.81 -2.82
C LEU A 13 -3.80 11.65 -2.40
N LEU A 14 -3.40 12.64 -3.20
CA LEU A 14 -2.30 13.54 -2.86
C LEU A 14 -2.50 14.24 -1.51
N LYS A 15 -3.73 14.71 -1.25
CA LYS A 15 -4.06 15.34 0.02
C LYS A 15 -3.80 14.39 1.19
N VAL A 16 -4.25 13.15 1.12
CA VAL A 16 -4.01 12.16 2.17
C VAL A 16 -2.52 11.90 2.36
N LEU A 17 -1.77 11.69 1.25
CA LEU A 17 -0.33 11.43 1.32
C LEU A 17 0.44 12.61 1.94
N ASP A 18 0.02 13.84 1.65
CA ASP A 18 0.63 15.06 2.19
C ASP A 18 0.34 15.23 3.69
N GLU A 19 -0.91 15.00 4.09
CA GLU A 19 -1.35 15.13 5.49
C GLU A 19 -0.80 14.04 6.43
N MET A 20 -0.37 12.89 5.90
CA MET A 20 0.25 11.83 6.70
C MET A 20 1.57 12.28 7.30
N GLY A 21 1.76 12.01 8.59
CA GLY A 21 3.01 12.25 9.31
C GLY A 21 3.94 11.03 9.32
N HIS A 22 5.14 11.20 9.90
CA HIS A 22 6.09 10.11 10.09
C HIS A 22 5.47 8.99 10.92
N GLY A 23 5.54 7.77 10.43
CA GLY A 23 4.98 6.58 11.08
C GLY A 23 3.52 6.29 10.76
N ASP A 24 2.81 7.22 10.11
CA ASP A 24 1.44 6.96 9.65
C ASP A 24 1.42 5.89 8.57
N GLN A 25 0.33 5.13 8.52
CA GLN A 25 0.19 3.99 7.60
C GLN A 25 -0.92 4.21 6.59
N LEU A 26 -0.68 3.73 5.36
CA LEU A 26 -1.63 3.71 4.26
C LEU A 26 -1.86 2.26 3.83
N VAL A 27 -3.13 1.88 3.63
CA VAL A 27 -3.49 0.58 3.06
C VAL A 27 -3.68 0.73 1.56
N ILE A 28 -3.09 -0.18 0.77
CA ILE A 28 -3.38 -0.37 -0.65
C ILE A 28 -3.99 -1.76 -0.79
N ALA A 29 -5.23 -1.85 -1.26
CA ALA A 29 -6.04 -3.04 -1.14
C ALA A 29 -6.55 -3.56 -2.48
N ASP A 30 -6.74 -4.88 -2.58
CA ASP A 30 -7.40 -5.52 -3.70
C ASP A 30 -8.92 -5.22 -3.73
N ARG A 31 -9.59 -5.59 -4.82
CA ARG A 31 -11.02 -5.26 -5.04
C ARG A 31 -12.00 -5.89 -4.06
N ASN A 32 -11.60 -6.94 -3.37
CA ASN A 32 -12.45 -7.68 -2.43
C ASN A 32 -12.21 -7.28 -0.97
N PHE A 33 -11.24 -6.40 -0.72
CA PHE A 33 -10.92 -5.94 0.61
C PHE A 33 -12.12 -5.21 1.25
N PRO A 34 -12.44 -5.48 2.53
CA PRO A 34 -13.58 -4.85 3.21
C PRO A 34 -13.27 -3.40 3.63
N ALA A 35 -12.95 -2.54 2.67
CA ALA A 35 -12.48 -1.18 2.91
C ALA A 35 -13.48 -0.33 3.71
N ALA A 36 -14.77 -0.39 3.35
CA ALA A 36 -15.81 0.41 3.99
C ALA A 36 -15.98 0.11 5.48
N THR A 37 -15.75 -1.14 5.90
CA THR A 37 -15.91 -1.55 7.30
C THR A 37 -14.72 -1.20 8.18
N THR A 38 -13.64 -0.68 7.61
CA THR A 38 -12.50 -0.19 8.39
C THR A 38 -12.84 1.09 9.16
N GLY A 39 -13.84 1.84 8.72
CA GLY A 39 -14.17 3.16 9.25
C GLY A 39 -13.19 4.26 8.82
N ARG A 40 -12.27 3.95 7.90
CA ARG A 40 -11.29 4.90 7.38
C ARG A 40 -11.74 5.46 6.02
N PRO A 41 -11.23 6.63 5.61
CA PRO A 41 -11.47 7.14 4.27
C PRO A 41 -11.09 6.10 3.20
N VAL A 42 -11.96 5.88 2.21
CA VAL A 42 -11.71 4.95 1.11
C VAL A 42 -11.52 5.76 -0.17
N ILE A 43 -10.33 5.65 -0.75
CA ILE A 43 -9.97 6.32 -2.01
C ILE A 43 -10.00 5.29 -3.13
N ARG A 44 -10.89 5.49 -4.10
CA ARG A 44 -10.99 4.63 -5.28
C ARG A 44 -10.16 5.23 -6.42
N VAL A 45 -9.33 4.40 -7.02
CA VAL A 45 -8.35 4.84 -8.05
C VAL A 45 -8.70 4.40 -9.47
N GLY A 46 -9.92 3.92 -9.68
CA GLY A 46 -10.39 3.48 -11.00
C GLY A 46 -9.97 2.05 -11.36
N GLU A 47 -9.92 1.76 -12.66
CA GLU A 47 -9.72 0.41 -13.20
C GLU A 47 -8.23 0.05 -13.28
N ILE A 48 -7.51 0.14 -12.18
CA ILE A 48 -6.08 -0.17 -12.12
C ILE A 48 -5.76 -1.12 -10.97
N GLY A 49 -4.71 -1.95 -11.17
CA GLY A 49 -4.25 -2.93 -10.20
C GLY A 49 -3.23 -2.37 -9.20
N ALA A 50 -2.88 -3.22 -8.22
CA ALA A 50 -2.03 -2.84 -7.10
C ALA A 50 -0.63 -2.40 -7.53
N VAL A 51 -0.01 -3.06 -8.51
CA VAL A 51 1.34 -2.71 -8.99
C VAL A 51 1.39 -1.29 -9.53
N ARG A 52 0.41 -0.92 -10.36
CA ARG A 52 0.34 0.42 -10.97
C ARG A 52 0.10 1.51 -9.93
N VAL A 53 -0.76 1.23 -8.97
CA VAL A 53 -1.06 2.15 -7.86
C VAL A 53 0.16 2.32 -6.95
N MET A 54 0.82 1.22 -6.58
CA MET A 54 2.02 1.26 -5.75
C MET A 54 3.14 2.05 -6.43
N THR A 55 3.34 1.86 -7.75
CA THR A 55 4.31 2.65 -8.53
C THR A 55 4.04 4.15 -8.42
N ALA A 56 2.78 4.55 -8.58
CA ALA A 56 2.41 5.95 -8.48
C ALA A 56 2.63 6.52 -7.06
N ILE A 57 2.18 5.79 -6.04
CA ILE A 57 2.32 6.23 -4.64
C ILE A 57 3.80 6.37 -4.26
N LEU A 58 4.63 5.36 -4.54
CA LEU A 58 6.04 5.38 -4.18
C LEU A 58 6.87 6.40 -4.96
N SER A 59 6.33 6.99 -6.02
CA SER A 59 7.00 8.10 -6.72
C SER A 59 7.05 9.39 -5.88
N VAL A 60 6.20 9.52 -4.88
CA VAL A 60 6.10 10.72 -4.01
C VAL A 60 6.12 10.39 -2.51
N PHE A 61 5.96 9.12 -2.15
CA PHE A 61 5.82 8.67 -0.77
C PHE A 61 7.11 8.04 -0.25
N PRO A 62 7.79 8.66 0.72
CA PRO A 62 8.96 8.06 1.33
C PRO A 62 8.55 6.90 2.25
N LEU A 63 9.13 5.72 2.07
CA LEU A 63 9.02 4.65 3.04
C LEU A 63 9.89 4.92 4.26
N ASP A 64 9.39 4.55 5.44
CA ASP A 64 10.10 4.76 6.69
C ASP A 64 11.37 3.90 6.77
N THR A 65 12.50 4.53 6.99
CA THR A 65 13.80 3.86 7.17
C THR A 65 14.14 3.57 8.64
N PHE A 66 13.32 4.04 9.58
CA PHE A 66 13.52 3.80 11.01
C PHE A 66 12.90 2.50 11.50
N VAL A 67 12.05 1.87 10.70
CA VAL A 67 11.44 0.58 11.00
C VAL A 67 11.98 -0.51 10.08
N ALA A 68 12.05 -1.74 10.56
CA ALA A 68 12.61 -2.86 9.81
C ALA A 68 11.77 -3.25 8.58
N ARG A 69 10.46 -3.05 8.64
CA ARG A 69 9.50 -3.48 7.61
C ARG A 69 8.50 -2.37 7.30
N PRO A 70 8.91 -1.32 6.55
CA PRO A 70 8.00 -0.22 6.18
C PRO A 70 7.00 -0.59 5.08
N LEU A 71 7.18 -1.75 4.46
CA LEU A 71 6.28 -2.35 3.48
C LEU A 71 5.84 -3.71 4.02
N GLU A 72 4.55 -3.85 4.27
CA GLU A 72 3.96 -5.07 4.81
C GLU A 72 2.85 -5.57 3.89
N ARG A 73 2.58 -6.85 3.92
CA ARG A 73 1.52 -7.49 3.13
C ARG A 73 0.68 -8.46 3.95
N MET A 74 -0.53 -8.71 3.50
CA MET A 74 -1.33 -9.82 4.02
C MET A 74 -0.69 -11.15 3.64
N GLU A 75 -0.73 -12.13 4.53
CA GLU A 75 -0.30 -13.49 4.20
C GLU A 75 -1.28 -14.16 3.23
N VAL A 76 -0.76 -15.06 2.41
CA VAL A 76 -1.55 -15.81 1.40
C VAL A 76 -1.95 -17.16 2.00
N ASP A 77 -3.24 -17.48 2.00
CA ASP A 77 -3.78 -18.79 2.42
C ASP A 77 -3.27 -19.28 3.78
N ASN A 78 -3.11 -18.38 4.75
CA ASN A 78 -2.54 -18.65 6.08
C ASN A 78 -1.12 -19.25 6.05
N ASP A 79 -0.37 -18.99 5.00
CA ASP A 79 1.04 -19.40 4.88
C ASP A 79 1.91 -18.16 4.60
N PRO A 80 2.77 -17.75 5.55
CA PRO A 80 3.59 -16.56 5.40
C PRO A 80 4.67 -16.69 4.31
N LEU A 81 4.94 -17.89 3.81
CA LEU A 81 5.94 -18.14 2.76
C LEU A 81 5.34 -18.07 1.34
N LEU A 82 4.02 -18.18 1.21
CA LEU A 82 3.37 -18.09 -0.10
C LEU A 82 3.35 -16.66 -0.63
N THR A 83 3.54 -16.53 -1.93
CA THR A 83 3.39 -15.28 -2.68
C THR A 83 2.59 -15.53 -3.95
N ASN A 84 2.39 -14.49 -4.74
CA ASN A 84 1.89 -14.56 -6.11
C ASN A 84 2.63 -13.52 -6.97
N SER A 85 2.42 -13.55 -8.27
CA SER A 85 3.14 -12.68 -9.20
C SER A 85 2.89 -11.18 -8.96
N THR A 86 1.71 -10.80 -8.51
CA THR A 86 1.39 -9.40 -8.17
C THR A 86 2.15 -8.95 -6.92
N ILE A 87 2.18 -9.77 -5.88
CA ILE A 87 2.95 -9.50 -4.64
C ILE A 87 4.43 -9.32 -4.99
N ASP A 88 5.00 -10.23 -5.77
CA ASP A 88 6.41 -10.16 -6.17
C ASP A 88 6.70 -8.90 -6.98
N ALA A 89 5.81 -8.52 -7.90
CA ALA A 89 5.94 -7.31 -8.70
C ALA A 89 5.86 -6.02 -7.83
N VAL A 90 5.02 -6.00 -6.81
CA VAL A 90 4.97 -4.87 -5.85
C VAL A 90 6.29 -4.73 -5.10
N LEU A 91 6.90 -5.83 -4.67
CA LEU A 91 8.22 -5.79 -4.03
C LEU A 91 9.30 -5.24 -4.97
N ASP A 92 9.29 -5.66 -6.24
CA ASP A 92 10.23 -5.17 -7.26
C ASP A 92 10.08 -3.65 -7.47
N VAL A 93 8.85 -3.15 -7.53
CA VAL A 93 8.57 -1.71 -7.62
C VAL A 93 9.14 -0.97 -6.41
N ALA A 94 8.91 -1.48 -5.21
CA ALA A 94 9.41 -0.85 -4.00
C ALA A 94 10.94 -0.83 -3.94
N ARG A 95 11.59 -1.91 -4.34
CA ARG A 95 13.06 -2.01 -4.40
C ARG A 95 13.69 -1.11 -5.45
N SER A 96 12.96 -0.75 -6.51
CA SER A 96 13.46 0.15 -7.55
C SER A 96 13.58 1.61 -7.10
N SER A 97 12.81 2.01 -6.09
CA SER A 97 12.76 3.38 -5.58
C SER A 97 13.28 3.52 -4.14
N HIS A 98 13.54 2.41 -3.45
CA HIS A 98 14.01 2.35 -2.06
C HIS A 98 15.17 1.32 -1.94
N PRO A 99 15.79 1.17 -0.75
CA PRO A 99 16.90 0.24 -0.59
C PRO A 99 16.61 -1.17 -1.10
N ALA A 100 17.56 -1.75 -1.84
CA ALA A 100 17.41 -3.05 -2.50
C ALA A 100 17.20 -4.23 -1.53
N GLU A 101 17.57 -4.07 -0.26
CA GLU A 101 17.38 -5.04 0.81
C GLU A 101 15.96 -5.04 1.40
N LEU A 102 15.08 -4.19 0.89
CA LEU A 102 13.70 -4.11 1.34
C LEU A 102 12.99 -5.46 1.16
N GLU A 103 12.34 -5.93 2.20
CA GLU A 103 11.52 -7.13 2.20
C GLU A 103 10.19 -6.88 2.86
N PHE A 104 9.18 -7.67 2.50
CA PHE A 104 7.89 -7.59 3.15
C PHE A 104 7.92 -8.01 4.62
N GLY A 105 7.23 -7.24 5.48
CA GLY A 105 6.61 -7.80 6.66
C GLY A 105 5.35 -8.56 6.25
N VAL A 106 5.09 -9.71 6.86
CA VAL A 106 3.92 -10.54 6.56
C VAL A 106 2.96 -10.51 7.74
N ILE A 107 1.70 -10.17 7.48
CA ILE A 107 0.68 -9.99 8.51
C ILE A 107 -0.43 -11.03 8.30
N PRO A 108 -0.79 -11.82 9.34
CA PRO A 108 -1.97 -12.68 9.28
C PRO A 108 -3.22 -11.87 8.90
N ARG A 109 -4.14 -12.50 8.17
CA ARG A 109 -5.30 -11.83 7.57
C ARG A 109 -6.11 -10.97 8.55
N PHE A 110 -6.48 -11.52 9.69
CA PHE A 110 -7.31 -10.78 10.66
C PHE A 110 -6.55 -9.68 11.38
N ASP A 111 -5.25 -9.87 11.63
CA ASP A 111 -4.38 -8.82 12.16
C ASP A 111 -4.25 -7.68 11.14
N PHE A 112 -4.21 -7.99 9.84
CA PHE A 112 -4.21 -6.98 8.79
C PHE A 112 -5.48 -6.13 8.83
N TYR A 113 -6.65 -6.74 8.98
CA TYR A 113 -7.90 -6.00 9.12
C TYR A 113 -7.90 -5.09 10.35
N ASP A 114 -7.37 -5.54 11.47
CA ASP A 114 -7.24 -4.72 12.67
C ASP A 114 -6.28 -3.54 12.45
N ARG A 115 -5.16 -3.78 11.80
CA ARG A 115 -4.19 -2.74 11.43
C ARG A 115 -4.81 -1.69 10.49
N ALA A 116 -5.60 -2.12 9.53
CA ALA A 116 -6.27 -1.25 8.57
C ALA A 116 -7.21 -0.24 9.22
N ARG A 117 -7.81 -0.57 10.36
CA ARG A 117 -8.66 0.36 11.12
C ARG A 117 -7.92 1.55 11.72
N HIS A 118 -6.61 1.48 11.79
CA HIS A 118 -5.75 2.54 12.32
C HIS A 118 -4.98 3.29 11.21
N ALA A 119 -5.15 2.90 9.96
CA ALA A 119 -4.51 3.55 8.83
C ALA A 119 -5.11 4.94 8.57
N SER A 120 -4.36 5.80 7.89
CA SER A 120 -4.84 7.12 7.47
C SER A 120 -5.95 7.02 6.44
N ALA A 121 -5.84 6.07 5.51
CA ALA A 121 -6.85 5.77 4.50
C ALA A 121 -6.64 4.37 3.92
N VAL A 122 -7.64 3.92 3.16
CA VAL A 122 -7.56 2.71 2.32
C VAL A 122 -7.67 3.12 0.86
N VAL A 123 -6.64 2.85 0.09
CA VAL A 123 -6.65 2.99 -1.38
C VAL A 123 -7.18 1.69 -1.96
N LEU A 124 -8.40 1.71 -2.47
CA LEU A 124 -9.06 0.53 -3.02
C LEU A 124 -8.82 0.46 -4.52
N THR A 125 -8.08 -0.57 -4.94
CA THR A 125 -7.77 -0.83 -6.34
C THR A 125 -8.79 -1.81 -6.96
N LEU A 126 -8.68 -2.06 -8.28
CA LEU A 126 -9.38 -3.18 -8.94
C LEU A 126 -8.46 -4.39 -9.16
N GLU A 127 -7.41 -4.53 -8.35
CA GLU A 127 -6.58 -5.74 -8.36
C GLU A 127 -7.44 -6.99 -8.15
N SER A 128 -7.29 -7.95 -9.07
CA SER A 128 -8.06 -9.19 -9.05
C SER A 128 -7.35 -10.35 -8.36
N ALA A 129 -6.02 -10.27 -8.25
CA ALA A 129 -5.25 -11.28 -7.54
C ALA A 129 -5.58 -11.24 -6.05
N PRO A 130 -5.88 -12.39 -5.43
CA PRO A 130 -6.24 -12.43 -4.02
C PRO A 130 -5.05 -12.12 -3.11
N TYR A 131 -5.34 -11.63 -1.91
CA TYR A 131 -4.35 -11.30 -0.88
C TYR A 131 -3.36 -10.20 -1.30
N CYS A 132 -3.68 -9.41 -2.32
CA CYS A 132 -2.86 -8.29 -2.75
C CYS A 132 -3.22 -7.02 -1.98
N ASP A 133 -3.05 -7.13 -0.66
CA ASP A 133 -3.32 -6.09 0.32
C ASP A 133 -2.01 -5.72 1.02
N PHE A 134 -1.69 -4.43 1.02
CA PHE A 134 -0.41 -3.92 1.48
C PHE A 134 -0.60 -2.76 2.47
N ILE A 135 0.36 -2.63 3.40
CA ILE A 135 0.48 -1.46 4.28
C ILE A 135 1.86 -0.84 4.04
N VAL A 136 1.88 0.46 3.79
CA VAL A 136 3.11 1.24 3.71
C VAL A 136 3.17 2.22 4.88
N THR A 137 4.34 2.32 5.52
CA THR A 137 4.59 3.25 6.63
C THR A 137 5.37 4.45 6.10
N LYS A 138 4.84 5.66 6.37
CA LYS A 138 5.43 6.91 5.90
C LYS A 138 6.70 7.25 6.68
N GLY A 139 7.75 7.50 5.93
CA GLY A 139 9.02 8.00 6.42
C GLY A 139 9.12 9.53 6.36
N VAL A 140 10.36 10.00 6.37
CA VAL A 140 10.73 11.41 6.30
C VAL A 140 11.49 11.72 5.01
N VAL A 141 11.42 12.96 4.56
CA VAL A 141 12.18 13.51 3.43
C VAL A 141 13.30 14.40 3.89
#